data_6a2cdce69cd24925c7b85363268d67f8
#
_entry.id   6a2cdce69cd24925c7b85363268d67f8
#
_cell.length_a   1.000
_cell.length_b   1.000
_cell.length_c   1.000
_cell.angle_alpha   90.00
_cell.angle_beta   90.00
_cell.angle_gamma   90.00
#
_symmetry.space_group_name_H-M   'P 1'
#
loop_
_entity.id
_entity.type
_entity.pdbx_description
1 polymer ?
#
loop_
_entity_poly.entity_id
_entity_poly.type
_entity_poly.pdbx_seq_one_letter_code
_entity_poly.pdbx_strand_id
1 'polypeptide(L)'
;MNKKKITFFSFMIFVFTVIFSLSLSKAFAENTTSGKTVDTITSLNITNEKGGNLDKDLQQWVTFKLNANYDLTDKNVKAGDTTTVDLSDFLYIESQNFEIRDEKTNEIIANAQIDETKKHIVLTYTDYVEKHSDTKGSFYVYTRVDFQKHPEEGEIPVEVTINGKTQVVGKVNFTGVGDGNPVLFSKTGWVSSEDQKTLSYTISINRTKESLQDATVEDTLKFSNATYIKDSIRVIKGKFEYVSGLWEFTDRTDVTDQHTVTVSEDGQSFVIELGDITENDQYRIEYNVQANYSPADGEVLNNDAVLKGKGKAIKYVEQSTVVQVAGGSGVGYVFTINIHKVDDENQPVAGAKFKVVRQANNQVIGEYVTDAAGKITVTGLLKDKYILTEVEAPKGYVMNAADTEVNATDFGADKSVTKTIVNPKEQTTTTST
;
A
#
# COMPACT_ATOMS: atom_id res chain seq x y z
N MET A 1 -39.38 13.66 21.55
CA MET A 1 -38.46 14.72 21.09
C MET A 1 -37.62 14.21 19.94
N ASN A 2 -38.01 14.61 18.80
CA ASN A 2 -37.35 14.71 17.50
C ASN A 2 -36.49 13.54 16.91
N LYS A 3 -37.18 12.53 16.40
CA LYS A 3 -36.65 11.60 15.39
C LYS A 3 -36.13 12.31 14.10
N LYS A 4 -36.54 13.54 13.82
CA LYS A 4 -36.10 14.34 12.67
C LYS A 4 -34.68 14.92 12.79
N LYS A 5 -34.12 15.10 14.01
CA LYS A 5 -32.76 15.62 14.19
C LYS A 5 -31.67 14.56 13.98
N ILE A 6 -31.98 13.30 14.29
CA ILE A 6 -31.01 12.19 14.10
C ILE A 6 -30.85 11.85 12.62
N THR A 7 -31.95 11.92 11.87
CA THR A 7 -31.93 11.68 10.41
C THR A 7 -31.18 12.82 9.66
N PHE A 8 -31.24 14.06 10.17
CA PHE A 8 -30.54 15.19 9.57
C PHE A 8 -29.02 15.12 9.82
N PHE A 9 -28.60 14.67 10.99
CA PHE A 9 -27.18 14.52 11.34
C PHE A 9 -26.55 13.35 10.57
N SER A 10 -27.27 12.23 10.43
CA SER A 10 -26.81 11.08 9.61
C SER A 10 -26.72 11.43 8.13
N PHE A 11 -27.66 12.23 7.62
CA PHE A 11 -27.65 12.72 6.24
C PHE A 11 -26.52 13.73 6.00
N MET A 12 -26.22 14.56 7.01
CA MET A 12 -25.13 15.53 6.93
C MET A 12 -23.74 14.87 6.94
N ILE A 13 -23.55 13.78 7.71
CA ILE A 13 -22.32 12.99 7.69
C ILE A 13 -22.17 12.27 6.35
N PHE A 14 -23.26 11.74 5.78
CA PHE A 14 -23.23 11.09 4.48
C PHE A 14 -22.94 12.08 3.33
N VAL A 15 -23.50 13.30 3.41
CA VAL A 15 -23.23 14.37 2.44
C VAL A 15 -21.80 14.89 2.58
N PHE A 16 -21.24 14.97 3.78
CA PHE A 16 -19.84 15.40 3.97
C PHE A 16 -18.84 14.33 3.46
N THR A 17 -19.11 13.06 3.69
CA THR A 17 -18.28 11.97 3.13
C THR A 17 -18.36 11.91 1.61
N VAL A 18 -19.52 12.10 1.03
CA VAL A 18 -19.70 12.13 -0.43
C VAL A 18 -19.04 13.38 -1.05
N ILE A 19 -19.13 14.54 -0.41
CA ILE A 19 -18.50 15.77 -0.89
C ILE A 19 -16.98 15.68 -0.74
N PHE A 20 -16.46 15.05 0.33
CA PHE A 20 -15.03 14.87 0.51
C PHE A 20 -14.45 13.83 -0.46
N SER A 21 -15.16 12.72 -0.71
CA SER A 21 -14.79 11.75 -1.74
C SER A 21 -14.88 12.32 -3.16
N LEU A 22 -15.87 13.17 -3.44
CA LEU A 22 -15.98 13.87 -4.72
C LEU A 22 -14.92 14.97 -4.90
N SER A 23 -14.48 15.64 -3.83
CA SER A 23 -13.40 16.63 -3.91
C SER A 23 -12.01 15.98 -4.02
N LEU A 24 -11.79 14.84 -3.38
CA LEU A 24 -10.57 14.04 -3.61
C LEU A 24 -10.55 13.45 -5.02
N SER A 25 -11.67 12.90 -5.52
CA SER A 25 -11.74 12.43 -6.90
C SER A 25 -11.55 13.55 -7.93
N LYS A 26 -11.98 14.79 -7.65
CA LYS A 26 -11.70 15.95 -8.51
C LYS A 26 -10.25 16.42 -8.43
N ALA A 27 -9.60 16.39 -7.27
CA ALA A 27 -8.18 16.74 -7.14
C ALA A 27 -7.25 15.76 -7.87
N PHE A 28 -7.66 14.49 -8.00
CA PHE A 28 -6.96 13.48 -8.82
C PHE A 28 -7.42 13.44 -10.29
N ALA A 29 -8.55 14.08 -10.64
CA ALA A 29 -9.12 14.04 -11.99
C ALA A 29 -8.63 15.17 -12.92
N GLU A 30 -7.84 16.13 -12.44
CA GLU A 30 -7.51 17.33 -13.25
C GLU A 30 -6.24 17.22 -14.11
N ASN A 31 -5.64 16.03 -14.32
CA ASN A 31 -4.62 15.85 -15.38
C ASN A 31 -4.42 14.41 -15.84
N THR A 32 -5.46 13.67 -16.14
CA THR A 32 -5.29 12.37 -16.79
C THR A 32 -5.83 12.40 -18.21
N THR A 33 -4.98 12.58 -19.19
CA THR A 33 -5.10 11.79 -20.42
C THR A 33 -5.32 10.36 -19.98
N SER A 34 -6.48 9.77 -20.30
CA SER A 34 -6.80 8.39 -19.96
C SER A 34 -5.70 7.49 -20.48
N GLY A 35 -4.84 6.99 -19.58
CA GLY A 35 -3.77 6.08 -19.92
C GLY A 35 -4.34 4.75 -20.43
N LYS A 36 -3.55 4.01 -21.15
CA LYS A 36 -3.91 2.66 -21.59
C LYS A 36 -3.80 1.67 -20.43
N THR A 37 -4.53 0.56 -20.54
CA THR A 37 -4.33 -0.60 -19.66
C THR A 37 -3.16 -1.44 -20.17
N VAL A 38 -2.22 -1.77 -19.28
CA VAL A 38 -1.01 -2.52 -19.61
C VAL A 38 -0.93 -3.79 -18.77
N ASP A 39 -0.59 -4.89 -19.41
CA ASP A 39 -0.39 -6.17 -18.73
C ASP A 39 1.05 -6.23 -18.18
N THR A 40 1.17 -5.98 -16.87
CA THR A 40 2.45 -5.87 -16.17
C THR A 40 2.66 -6.99 -15.14
N ILE A 41 1.60 -7.72 -14.78
CA ILE A 41 1.69 -8.77 -13.76
C ILE A 41 2.32 -10.02 -14.36
N THR A 42 3.41 -10.47 -13.76
CA THR A 42 4.18 -11.63 -14.23
C THR A 42 3.85 -12.91 -13.47
N SER A 43 3.44 -12.80 -12.21
CA SER A 43 3.02 -13.94 -11.41
C SER A 43 2.12 -13.51 -10.26
N LEU A 44 1.27 -14.45 -9.84
CA LEU A 44 0.40 -14.33 -8.67
C LEU A 44 0.59 -15.58 -7.80
N ASN A 45 0.55 -15.40 -6.48
CA ASN A 45 0.46 -16.50 -5.54
C ASN A 45 -0.30 -16.07 -4.27
N ILE A 46 -0.70 -17.06 -3.49
CA ILE A 46 -1.33 -16.83 -2.19
C ILE A 46 -0.46 -17.39 -1.08
N THR A 47 -0.41 -16.69 0.04
CA THR A 47 0.32 -17.08 1.25
C THR A 47 -0.53 -16.81 2.48
N ASN A 48 -0.15 -17.39 3.61
CA ASN A 48 -0.71 -16.95 4.87
C ASN A 48 -0.30 -15.48 5.17
N GLU A 49 -0.84 -14.89 6.20
CA GLU A 49 -0.57 -13.50 6.59
C GLU A 49 0.90 -13.18 6.86
N LYS A 50 1.72 -14.20 7.17
CA LYS A 50 3.16 -14.08 7.44
C LYS A 50 4.04 -14.39 6.22
N GLY A 51 3.43 -14.66 5.06
CA GLY A 51 4.13 -14.99 3.82
C GLY A 51 4.52 -16.46 3.66
N GLY A 52 4.09 -17.34 4.58
CA GLY A 52 4.29 -18.80 4.49
C GLY A 52 3.15 -19.51 3.77
N ASN A 53 3.20 -20.85 3.77
CA ASN A 53 2.16 -21.66 3.14
C ASN A 53 0.80 -21.52 3.85
N LEU A 54 -0.27 -21.64 3.09
CA LEU A 54 -1.65 -21.70 3.58
C LEU A 54 -2.00 -23.12 4.00
N ASP A 55 -1.46 -23.57 5.14
CA ASP A 55 -1.58 -24.96 5.62
C ASP A 55 -2.80 -25.19 6.51
N LYS A 56 -3.57 -24.15 6.83
CA LYS A 56 -4.73 -24.21 7.72
C LYS A 56 -5.97 -23.72 7.02
N ASP A 57 -7.09 -24.34 7.37
CA ASP A 57 -8.40 -23.87 6.96
C ASP A 57 -8.65 -22.42 7.48
N LEU A 58 -9.28 -21.61 6.64
CA LEU A 58 -9.62 -20.24 6.97
C LEU A 58 -10.92 -20.19 7.74
N GLN A 59 -10.84 -19.68 8.96
CA GLN A 59 -12.02 -19.31 9.74
C GLN A 59 -12.58 -17.97 9.26
N GLN A 60 -13.79 -17.68 9.65
CA GLN A 60 -14.41 -16.37 9.48
C GLN A 60 -13.45 -15.26 9.97
N TRP A 61 -13.30 -14.19 9.19
CA TRP A 61 -12.40 -13.07 9.44
C TRP A 61 -10.90 -13.32 9.23
N VAL A 62 -10.47 -14.57 9.06
CA VAL A 62 -9.05 -14.86 8.82
C VAL A 62 -8.68 -14.43 7.41
N THR A 63 -7.60 -13.67 7.33
CA THR A 63 -7.04 -13.17 6.07
C THR A 63 -5.90 -14.04 5.56
N PHE A 64 -5.64 -13.92 4.27
CA PHE A 64 -4.45 -14.42 3.61
C PHE A 64 -3.90 -13.34 2.66
N LYS A 65 -2.66 -13.44 2.24
CA LYS A 65 -2.08 -12.52 1.27
C LYS A 65 -2.27 -13.03 -0.15
N LEU A 66 -2.76 -12.14 -1.03
CA LEU A 66 -2.62 -12.27 -2.47
C LEU A 66 -1.38 -11.45 -2.86
N ASN A 67 -0.37 -12.13 -3.37
CA ASN A 67 0.89 -11.53 -3.78
C ASN A 67 0.97 -11.47 -5.31
N ALA A 68 1.51 -10.39 -5.83
CA ALA A 68 1.72 -10.16 -7.25
C ALA A 68 3.13 -9.68 -7.53
N ASN A 69 3.77 -10.24 -8.54
CA ASN A 69 4.98 -9.66 -9.12
C ASN A 69 4.64 -8.91 -10.39
N TYR A 70 5.32 -7.82 -10.64
CA TYR A 70 5.17 -7.03 -11.86
C TYR A 70 6.52 -6.74 -12.51
N ASP A 71 6.51 -6.55 -13.83
CA ASP A 71 7.66 -6.17 -14.62
C ASP A 71 7.21 -5.25 -15.76
N LEU A 72 7.81 -4.06 -15.84
CA LEU A 72 7.50 -3.05 -16.85
C LEU A 72 8.49 -3.08 -18.02
N THR A 73 9.48 -3.98 -18.01
CA THR A 73 10.51 -4.08 -19.05
C THR A 73 9.87 -4.26 -20.43
N ASP A 74 10.25 -3.42 -21.38
CA ASP A 74 9.79 -3.43 -22.78
C ASP A 74 8.27 -3.25 -22.99
N LYS A 75 7.54 -2.80 -21.98
CA LYS A 75 6.08 -2.61 -22.06
C LYS A 75 5.66 -1.18 -22.40
N ASN A 76 6.61 -0.27 -22.50
CA ASN A 76 6.36 1.13 -22.83
C ASN A 76 5.25 1.76 -21.98
N VAL A 77 5.33 1.55 -20.66
CA VAL A 77 4.39 2.10 -19.67
C VAL A 77 4.68 3.59 -19.48
N LYS A 78 3.63 4.38 -19.40
CA LYS A 78 3.68 5.83 -19.19
C LYS A 78 2.92 6.25 -17.95
N ALA A 79 3.17 7.45 -17.49
CA ALA A 79 2.39 8.07 -16.42
C ALA A 79 0.91 8.08 -16.79
N GLY A 80 0.06 7.64 -15.86
CA GLY A 80 -1.39 7.49 -16.06
C GLY A 80 -1.83 6.17 -16.68
N ASP A 81 -0.92 5.33 -17.19
CA ASP A 81 -1.27 3.97 -17.60
C ASP A 81 -1.66 3.14 -16.37
N THR A 82 -2.49 2.13 -16.58
CA THR A 82 -3.07 1.35 -15.49
C THR A 82 -2.91 -0.16 -15.68
N THR A 83 -2.94 -0.87 -14.56
CA THR A 83 -3.13 -2.32 -14.51
C THR A 83 -4.27 -2.61 -13.55
N THR A 84 -5.24 -3.43 -13.95
CA THR A 84 -6.38 -3.80 -13.10
C THR A 84 -6.26 -5.22 -12.59
N VAL A 85 -6.65 -5.40 -11.33
CA VAL A 85 -6.68 -6.69 -10.64
C VAL A 85 -8.05 -6.85 -9.99
N ASP A 86 -8.83 -7.79 -10.46
CA ASP A 86 -10.20 -8.03 -10.01
C ASP A 86 -10.31 -9.39 -9.32
N LEU A 87 -10.98 -9.45 -8.19
CA LEU A 87 -11.24 -10.67 -7.44
C LEU A 87 -12.67 -11.16 -7.70
N SER A 88 -12.86 -12.48 -7.63
CA SER A 88 -14.19 -13.09 -7.71
C SER A 88 -15.08 -12.69 -6.53
N ASP A 89 -16.39 -12.92 -6.68
CA ASP A 89 -17.38 -12.62 -5.64
C ASP A 89 -17.19 -13.39 -4.33
N PHE A 90 -16.45 -14.50 -4.36
CA PHE A 90 -16.12 -15.28 -3.16
C PHE A 90 -15.13 -14.58 -2.22
N LEU A 91 -14.42 -13.57 -2.70
CA LEU A 91 -13.30 -12.94 -2.01
C LEU A 91 -13.60 -11.47 -1.69
N TYR A 92 -12.93 -10.98 -0.65
CA TYR A 92 -13.05 -9.60 -0.17
C TYR A 92 -11.66 -9.05 0.15
N ILE A 93 -11.32 -7.85 -0.38
CA ILE A 93 -10.05 -7.19 -0.11
C ILE A 93 -10.15 -6.46 1.22
N GLU A 94 -9.39 -6.92 2.20
CA GLU A 94 -9.37 -6.34 3.57
C GLU A 94 -8.33 -5.22 3.69
N SER A 95 -7.78 -4.75 2.58
CA SER A 95 -6.77 -3.70 2.54
C SER A 95 -7.34 -2.34 2.15
N GLN A 96 -6.53 -1.30 2.37
CA GLN A 96 -6.77 0.07 1.96
C GLN A 96 -5.94 0.40 0.71
N ASN A 97 -6.20 1.57 0.12
CA ASN A 97 -5.33 2.12 -0.90
C ASN A 97 -3.90 2.17 -0.39
N PHE A 98 -2.95 1.91 -1.28
CA PHE A 98 -1.54 1.90 -0.95
C PHE A 98 -0.69 2.41 -2.12
N GLU A 99 0.58 2.64 -1.84
CA GLU A 99 1.55 3.07 -2.83
C GLU A 99 2.61 1.98 -3.04
N ILE A 100 3.05 1.84 -4.28
CA ILE A 100 4.20 1.02 -4.63
C ILE A 100 5.37 1.98 -4.80
N ARG A 101 6.43 1.80 -3.99
CA ARG A 101 7.55 2.73 -3.91
C ARG A 101 8.87 2.09 -4.30
N ASP A 102 9.77 2.90 -4.83
CA ASP A 102 11.16 2.52 -5.06
C ASP A 102 11.85 2.22 -3.72
N GLU A 103 12.51 1.06 -3.63
CA GLU A 103 13.16 0.59 -2.40
C GLU A 103 14.33 1.47 -1.94
N LYS A 104 14.95 2.22 -2.86
CA LYS A 104 16.14 3.03 -2.59
C LYS A 104 15.81 4.51 -2.44
N THR A 105 14.94 5.05 -3.31
CA THR A 105 14.65 6.48 -3.37
C THR A 105 13.36 6.84 -2.65
N ASN A 106 12.50 5.85 -2.35
CA ASN A 106 11.17 6.02 -1.80
C ASN A 106 10.20 6.83 -2.71
N GLU A 107 10.54 7.02 -3.97
CA GLU A 107 9.65 7.62 -4.96
C GLU A 107 8.47 6.69 -5.26
N ILE A 108 7.32 7.27 -5.56
CA ILE A 108 6.12 6.48 -5.88
C ILE A 108 6.22 5.98 -7.33
N ILE A 109 6.19 4.66 -7.51
CA ILE A 109 6.14 3.99 -8.81
C ILE A 109 4.71 3.93 -9.32
N ALA A 110 3.78 3.52 -8.46
CA ALA A 110 2.35 3.43 -8.77
C ALA A 110 1.48 3.65 -7.53
N ASN A 111 0.28 4.17 -7.75
CA ASN A 111 -0.77 4.26 -6.75
C ASN A 111 -1.76 3.13 -6.96
N ALA A 112 -2.05 2.36 -5.92
CA ALA A 112 -3.04 1.31 -5.90
C ALA A 112 -4.32 1.80 -5.23
N GLN A 113 -5.42 1.82 -5.96
CA GLN A 113 -6.73 2.18 -5.47
C GLN A 113 -7.63 0.95 -5.41
N ILE A 114 -8.28 0.76 -4.27
CA ILE A 114 -9.23 -0.31 -4.03
C ILE A 114 -10.62 0.33 -3.99
N ASP A 115 -11.54 -0.19 -4.79
CA ASP A 115 -12.88 0.36 -4.88
C ASP A 115 -13.76 0.04 -3.65
N GLU A 116 -14.93 0.67 -3.57
CA GLU A 116 -15.87 0.50 -2.45
C GLU A 116 -16.42 -0.93 -2.35
N THR A 117 -16.47 -1.68 -3.45
CA THR A 117 -16.92 -3.08 -3.44
C THR A 117 -15.91 -4.03 -2.83
N LYS A 118 -14.66 -3.57 -2.64
CA LYS A 118 -13.54 -4.41 -2.15
C LYS A 118 -13.24 -5.62 -3.04
N LYS A 119 -13.46 -5.45 -4.34
CA LYS A 119 -13.24 -6.48 -5.38
C LYS A 119 -12.22 -6.05 -6.43
N HIS A 120 -11.99 -4.76 -6.60
CA HIS A 120 -11.19 -4.20 -7.69
C HIS A 120 -10.01 -3.40 -7.17
N ILE A 121 -8.86 -3.62 -7.79
CA ILE A 121 -7.64 -2.84 -7.57
C ILE A 121 -7.24 -2.23 -8.90
N VAL A 122 -6.98 -0.93 -8.91
CA VAL A 122 -6.42 -0.22 -10.05
C VAL A 122 -5.05 0.32 -9.67
N LEU A 123 -4.01 -0.17 -10.31
CA LEU A 123 -2.67 0.39 -10.24
C LEU A 123 -2.56 1.49 -11.28
N THR A 124 -2.23 2.71 -10.87
CA THR A 124 -1.97 3.84 -11.77
C THR A 124 -0.49 4.22 -11.65
N TYR A 125 0.24 4.10 -12.75
CA TYR A 125 1.67 4.39 -12.77
C TYR A 125 1.93 5.90 -12.77
N THR A 126 2.99 6.31 -12.06
CA THR A 126 3.45 7.70 -11.98
C THR A 126 4.47 8.01 -13.09
N ASP A 127 4.95 9.25 -13.13
CA ASP A 127 6.02 9.65 -14.03
C ASP A 127 7.39 8.98 -13.74
N TYR A 128 7.51 8.29 -12.60
CA TYR A 128 8.66 7.44 -12.28
C TYR A 128 9.01 6.48 -13.43
N VAL A 129 7.97 5.86 -14.02
CA VAL A 129 8.15 4.85 -15.09
C VAL A 129 8.68 5.44 -16.41
N GLU A 130 8.59 6.76 -16.59
CA GLU A 130 9.15 7.46 -17.73
C GLU A 130 10.59 7.95 -17.49
N LYS A 131 11.05 7.94 -16.24
CA LYS A 131 12.39 8.35 -15.80
C LYS A 131 13.32 7.16 -15.53
N HIS A 132 12.77 5.96 -15.41
CA HIS A 132 13.48 4.72 -15.11
C HIS A 132 13.12 3.63 -16.10
N SER A 133 14.07 2.75 -16.39
CA SER A 133 13.88 1.58 -17.24
C SER A 133 13.96 0.30 -16.43
N ASP A 134 13.43 -0.78 -17.00
CA ASP A 134 13.46 -2.12 -16.41
C ASP A 134 12.89 -2.17 -14.98
N THR A 135 11.86 -1.34 -14.72
CA THR A 135 11.20 -1.29 -13.42
C THR A 135 10.44 -2.58 -13.17
N LYS A 136 10.70 -3.20 -12.04
CA LYS A 136 10.05 -4.41 -11.59
C LYS A 136 9.98 -4.49 -10.08
N GLY A 137 9.06 -5.28 -9.58
CA GLY A 137 8.87 -5.46 -8.14
C GLY A 137 7.69 -6.33 -7.81
N SER A 138 7.13 -6.09 -6.64
CA SER A 138 5.99 -6.86 -6.13
C SER A 138 5.09 -5.99 -5.26
N PHE A 139 3.87 -6.46 -5.08
CA PHE A 139 2.93 -5.93 -4.11
C PHE A 139 2.07 -7.04 -3.54
N TYR A 140 1.38 -6.77 -2.46
CA TYR A 140 0.44 -7.68 -1.84
C TYR A 140 -0.75 -6.94 -1.25
N VAL A 141 -1.86 -7.64 -1.15
CA VAL A 141 -3.06 -7.22 -0.42
C VAL A 141 -3.52 -8.33 0.50
N TYR A 142 -4.16 -7.95 1.60
CA TYR A 142 -4.86 -8.90 2.46
C TYR A 142 -6.25 -9.18 1.89
N THR A 143 -6.59 -10.43 1.84
CA THR A 143 -7.84 -10.94 1.26
C THR A 143 -8.46 -11.94 2.22
N ARG A 144 -9.76 -11.99 2.28
CA ARG A 144 -10.52 -13.02 3.02
C ARG A 144 -11.68 -13.52 2.19
N VAL A 145 -12.32 -14.57 2.69
CA VAL A 145 -13.58 -15.04 2.12
C VAL A 145 -14.68 -14.00 2.38
N ASP A 146 -15.49 -13.71 1.38
CA ASP A 146 -16.70 -12.89 1.53
C ASP A 146 -17.82 -13.73 2.14
N PHE A 147 -17.71 -14.00 3.43
CA PHE A 147 -18.61 -14.91 4.16
C PHE A 147 -20.05 -14.38 4.28
N GLN A 148 -20.29 -13.10 4.02
CA GLN A 148 -21.65 -12.55 3.98
C GLN A 148 -22.38 -13.00 2.72
N LYS A 149 -21.67 -13.21 1.63
CA LYS A 149 -22.21 -13.75 0.38
C LYS A 149 -22.10 -15.28 0.30
N HIS A 150 -21.07 -15.83 0.92
CA HIS A 150 -20.73 -17.26 0.88
C HIS A 150 -20.46 -17.78 2.29
N PRO A 151 -21.52 -17.98 3.11
CA PRO A 151 -21.39 -18.37 4.51
C PRO A 151 -21.05 -19.84 4.74
N GLU A 152 -21.20 -20.69 3.72
CA GLU A 152 -21.07 -22.14 3.83
C GLU A 152 -19.60 -22.57 3.90
N GLU A 153 -19.36 -23.68 4.61
CA GLU A 153 -18.10 -24.40 4.60
C GLU A 153 -17.80 -24.96 3.19
N GLY A 154 -16.56 -24.88 2.77
CA GLY A 154 -16.13 -25.46 1.52
C GLY A 154 -14.80 -24.95 0.98
N GLU A 155 -14.39 -25.56 -0.13
CA GLU A 155 -13.24 -25.16 -0.89
C GLU A 155 -13.61 -23.97 -1.81
N ILE A 156 -12.85 -22.90 -1.74
CA ILE A 156 -13.08 -21.68 -2.51
C ILE A 156 -11.90 -21.45 -3.44
N PRO A 157 -12.14 -21.37 -4.76
CA PRO A 157 -11.09 -21.03 -5.71
C PRO A 157 -10.72 -19.54 -5.57
N VAL A 158 -9.42 -19.27 -5.57
CA VAL A 158 -8.90 -17.89 -5.62
C VAL A 158 -8.75 -17.51 -7.09
N GLU A 159 -9.82 -16.95 -7.63
CA GLU A 159 -9.86 -16.48 -9.02
C GLU A 159 -9.52 -14.99 -9.07
N VAL A 160 -8.57 -14.64 -9.93
CA VAL A 160 -8.09 -13.28 -10.15
C VAL A 160 -8.15 -12.97 -11.64
N THR A 161 -8.70 -11.82 -11.96
CA THR A 161 -8.77 -11.31 -13.33
C THR A 161 -7.81 -10.14 -13.49
N ILE A 162 -6.83 -10.30 -14.36
CA ILE A 162 -5.87 -9.25 -14.72
C ILE A 162 -6.23 -8.70 -16.08
N ASN A 163 -6.57 -7.39 -16.15
CA ASN A 163 -6.92 -6.72 -17.40
C ASN A 163 -7.93 -7.54 -18.25
N GLY A 164 -8.94 -8.10 -17.59
CA GLY A 164 -9.99 -8.89 -18.25
C GLY A 164 -9.65 -10.36 -18.51
N LYS A 165 -8.48 -10.86 -18.09
CA LYS A 165 -8.10 -12.29 -18.23
C LYS A 165 -8.13 -12.96 -16.86
N THR A 166 -9.02 -13.94 -16.68
CA THR A 166 -9.19 -14.67 -15.42
C THR A 166 -8.27 -15.88 -15.34
N GLN A 167 -7.68 -16.07 -14.15
CA GLN A 167 -6.89 -17.24 -13.81
C GLN A 167 -7.17 -17.70 -12.37
N VAL A 168 -7.03 -18.99 -12.11
CA VAL A 168 -7.08 -19.55 -10.76
C VAL A 168 -5.66 -19.56 -10.20
N VAL A 169 -5.44 -18.80 -9.11
CA VAL A 169 -4.14 -18.66 -8.43
C VAL A 169 -3.91 -19.79 -7.43
N GLY A 170 -4.98 -20.32 -6.89
CA GLY A 170 -4.98 -21.37 -5.88
C GLY A 170 -6.38 -21.58 -5.34
N LYS A 171 -6.45 -22.22 -4.18
CA LYS A 171 -7.70 -22.47 -3.46
C LYS A 171 -7.48 -22.35 -1.97
N VAL A 172 -8.54 -22.03 -1.24
CA VAL A 172 -8.56 -21.97 0.22
C VAL A 172 -9.73 -22.81 0.74
N ASN A 173 -9.54 -23.47 1.87
CA ASN A 173 -10.62 -24.14 2.56
C ASN A 173 -11.21 -23.20 3.58
N PHE A 174 -12.51 -22.96 3.49
CA PHE A 174 -13.25 -22.10 4.42
C PHE A 174 -14.07 -22.96 5.36
N THR A 175 -14.00 -22.68 6.66
CA THR A 175 -14.74 -23.45 7.71
C THR A 175 -16.21 -23.06 7.83
N GLY A 176 -16.66 -22.11 6.99
CA GLY A 176 -17.98 -21.53 7.12
C GLY A 176 -18.06 -20.49 8.26
N VAL A 177 -19.22 -19.88 8.40
CA VAL A 177 -19.53 -18.98 9.54
C VAL A 177 -19.80 -19.81 10.77
N GLY A 178 -19.41 -19.27 11.95
CA GLY A 178 -19.62 -19.93 13.22
C GLY A 178 -21.11 -20.04 13.60
N ASP A 179 -21.39 -20.84 14.62
CA ASP A 179 -22.75 -21.12 15.14
C ASP A 179 -23.31 -20.03 16.07
N GLY A 180 -22.53 -18.98 16.32
CA GLY A 180 -22.97 -17.84 17.11
C GLY A 180 -23.15 -18.12 18.59
N ASN A 181 -22.38 -19.04 19.17
CA ASN A 181 -22.44 -19.31 20.61
C ASN A 181 -22.22 -18.01 21.40
N PRO A 182 -23.15 -17.62 22.26
CA PRO A 182 -23.02 -16.40 23.04
C PRO A 182 -21.92 -16.53 24.09
N VAL A 183 -21.18 -15.43 24.28
CA VAL A 183 -20.17 -15.32 25.34
C VAL A 183 -20.50 -14.14 26.25
N LEU A 184 -20.17 -14.26 27.54
CA LEU A 184 -20.41 -13.22 28.51
C LEU A 184 -19.61 -11.94 28.22
N PHE A 185 -18.39 -12.09 27.79
CA PHE A 185 -17.44 -11.01 27.59
C PHE A 185 -16.51 -11.28 26.41
N SER A 186 -16.48 -10.39 25.46
CA SER A 186 -15.60 -10.50 24.30
C SER A 186 -15.10 -9.13 23.85
N LYS A 187 -13.96 -9.12 23.20
CA LYS A 187 -13.30 -7.92 22.70
C LYS A 187 -12.82 -8.14 21.28
N THR A 188 -12.93 -7.12 20.47
CA THR A 188 -12.35 -7.07 19.12
C THR A 188 -11.65 -5.74 18.90
N GLY A 189 -10.62 -5.74 18.06
CA GLY A 189 -9.87 -4.54 17.72
C GLY A 189 -9.40 -4.60 16.28
N TRP A 190 -9.29 -3.43 15.65
CA TRP A 190 -8.78 -3.27 14.29
C TRP A 190 -8.09 -1.91 14.14
N VAL A 191 -7.22 -1.81 13.16
CA VAL A 191 -6.57 -0.54 12.80
C VAL A 191 -7.49 0.23 11.87
N SER A 192 -7.66 1.53 12.11
CA SER A 192 -8.43 2.40 11.23
C SER A 192 -7.80 2.43 9.83
N SER A 193 -8.67 2.35 8.85
CA SER A 193 -8.30 2.45 7.45
C SER A 193 -7.90 3.85 7.00
N GLU A 194 -8.31 4.87 7.75
CA GLU A 194 -8.16 6.26 7.32
C GLU A 194 -6.74 6.79 7.56
N ASP A 195 -6.15 6.50 8.72
CA ASP A 195 -4.86 7.05 9.13
C ASP A 195 -3.81 6.00 9.51
N GLN A 196 -4.22 4.73 9.66
CA GLN A 196 -3.38 3.61 10.10
C GLN A 196 -2.67 3.83 11.46
N LYS A 197 -3.11 4.82 12.22
CA LYS A 197 -2.61 5.18 13.56
C LYS A 197 -3.67 5.08 14.63
N THR A 198 -4.94 5.16 14.24
CA THR A 198 -6.07 4.97 15.14
C THR A 198 -6.43 3.50 15.19
N LEU A 199 -6.47 2.95 16.40
CA LEU A 199 -7.00 1.62 16.64
C LEU A 199 -8.40 1.76 17.25
N SER A 200 -9.35 1.03 16.68
CA SER A 200 -10.73 0.98 17.19
C SER A 200 -10.98 -0.33 17.90
N TYR A 201 -11.64 -0.27 19.01
CA TYR A 201 -11.97 -1.44 19.84
C TYR A 201 -13.43 -1.46 20.20
N THR A 202 -13.96 -2.69 20.31
CA THR A 202 -15.27 -2.93 20.89
C THR A 202 -15.19 -4.03 21.93
N ILE A 203 -15.88 -3.82 23.06
CA ILE A 203 -16.10 -4.84 24.08
C ILE A 203 -17.60 -5.13 24.11
N SER A 204 -17.97 -6.40 23.97
CA SER A 204 -19.36 -6.84 24.05
C SER A 204 -19.58 -7.55 25.38
N ILE A 205 -20.65 -7.19 26.09
CA ILE A 205 -20.95 -7.66 27.44
C ILE A 205 -22.33 -8.25 27.47
N ASN A 206 -22.42 -9.44 28.06
CA ASN A 206 -23.63 -10.13 28.43
C ASN A 206 -24.49 -10.65 27.26
N ARG A 207 -23.85 -11.21 26.22
CA ARG A 207 -24.59 -12.00 25.20
C ARG A 207 -25.26 -13.24 25.83
N THR A 208 -24.71 -13.75 26.94
CA THR A 208 -25.20 -14.92 27.67
C THR A 208 -26.44 -14.65 28.56
N LYS A 209 -26.80 -13.36 28.74
CA LYS A 209 -27.94 -12.94 29.56
C LYS A 209 -27.84 -13.42 31.03
N GLU A 210 -26.71 -13.14 31.62
CA GLU A 210 -26.43 -13.42 33.03
C GLU A 210 -26.69 -12.19 33.92
N SER A 211 -26.87 -12.40 35.23
CA SER A 211 -26.93 -11.32 36.21
C SER A 211 -25.61 -11.20 36.94
N LEU A 212 -25.05 -9.97 36.99
CA LEU A 212 -23.80 -9.65 37.67
C LEU A 212 -24.03 -8.52 38.66
N GLN A 213 -23.38 -8.58 39.80
CA GLN A 213 -23.44 -7.53 40.82
C GLN A 213 -22.16 -6.71 40.79
N ASP A 214 -22.34 -5.39 40.86
CA ASP A 214 -21.24 -4.42 40.94
C ASP A 214 -20.17 -4.66 39.84
N ALA A 215 -20.66 -4.73 38.61
CA ALA A 215 -19.82 -5.03 37.45
C ALA A 215 -18.92 -3.85 37.08
N THR A 216 -17.65 -4.13 36.81
CA THR A 216 -16.68 -3.17 36.28
C THR A 216 -15.93 -3.78 35.13
N VAL A 217 -15.52 -2.92 34.18
CA VAL A 217 -14.64 -3.28 33.07
C VAL A 217 -13.34 -2.49 33.20
N GLU A 218 -12.23 -3.21 33.22
CA GLU A 218 -10.90 -2.62 33.15
C GLU A 218 -10.27 -2.96 31.80
N ASP A 219 -9.65 -1.99 31.15
CA ASP A 219 -8.97 -2.16 29.87
C ASP A 219 -7.56 -1.59 29.95
N THR A 220 -6.57 -2.31 29.41
CA THR A 220 -5.16 -1.96 29.55
C THR A 220 -4.39 -2.22 28.27
N LEU A 221 -3.76 -1.18 27.70
CA LEU A 221 -2.83 -1.29 26.59
C LEU A 221 -1.58 -2.05 27.05
N LYS A 222 -1.12 -2.99 26.22
CA LYS A 222 0.10 -3.77 26.44
C LYS A 222 1.22 -3.39 25.45
N PHE A 223 1.10 -2.24 24.83
CA PHE A 223 2.12 -1.66 23.94
C PHE A 223 2.29 -0.17 24.25
N SER A 224 3.45 0.36 23.93
CA SER A 224 3.83 1.74 24.22
C SER A 224 3.56 2.68 23.05
N ASN A 225 3.77 3.99 23.28
CA ASN A 225 3.59 5.04 22.28
C ASN A 225 2.16 5.14 21.71
N ALA A 226 1.19 4.85 22.55
CA ALA A 226 -0.23 5.00 22.24
C ALA A 226 -1.03 5.36 23.50
N THR A 227 -2.14 6.03 23.32
CA THR A 227 -3.04 6.41 24.43
C THR A 227 -4.50 6.32 24.02
N TYR A 228 -5.39 6.08 24.99
CA TYR A 228 -6.83 6.16 24.75
C TYR A 228 -7.26 7.56 24.38
N ILE A 229 -8.11 7.66 23.38
CA ILE A 229 -8.83 8.91 23.06
C ILE A 229 -10.03 8.97 24.02
N LYS A 230 -9.89 9.71 25.13
CA LYS A 230 -10.90 9.77 26.21
C LYS A 230 -12.31 10.04 25.70
N ASP A 231 -12.44 11.04 24.82
CA ASP A 231 -13.73 11.47 24.29
C ASP A 231 -14.35 10.49 23.29
N SER A 232 -13.64 9.41 22.96
CA SER A 232 -14.16 8.33 22.12
C SER A 232 -14.81 7.19 22.90
N ILE A 233 -14.57 7.11 24.23
CA ILE A 233 -15.10 6.01 25.04
C ILE A 233 -16.60 6.19 25.19
N ARG A 234 -17.37 5.17 24.75
CA ARG A 234 -18.83 5.13 24.81
C ARG A 234 -19.30 3.84 25.46
N VAL A 235 -20.23 3.96 26.36
CA VAL A 235 -21.00 2.84 26.92
C VAL A 235 -22.36 2.85 26.25
N ILE A 236 -22.64 1.83 25.48
CA ILE A 236 -23.87 1.73 24.69
C ILE A 236 -24.66 0.53 25.17
N LYS A 237 -25.90 0.78 25.59
CA LYS A 237 -26.89 -0.27 25.94
C LYS A 237 -27.67 -0.65 24.69
N GLY A 238 -27.93 -1.94 24.48
CA GLY A 238 -28.66 -2.43 23.33
C GLY A 238 -29.00 -3.90 23.43
N LYS A 239 -29.15 -4.54 22.26
CA LYS A 239 -29.45 -5.98 22.16
C LYS A 239 -28.53 -6.65 21.17
N PHE A 240 -28.01 -7.80 21.51
CA PHE A 240 -27.23 -8.65 20.62
C PHE A 240 -28.13 -9.73 20.02
N GLU A 241 -28.05 -9.86 18.70
CA GLU A 241 -28.69 -10.93 17.93
C GLU A 241 -27.68 -11.51 16.95
N TYR A 242 -27.65 -12.84 16.81
CA TYR A 242 -26.80 -13.51 15.86
C TYR A 242 -27.54 -13.69 14.53
N VAL A 243 -27.07 -13.04 13.49
CA VAL A 243 -27.69 -13.04 12.17
C VAL A 243 -26.64 -13.29 11.10
N SER A 244 -26.81 -14.34 10.30
CA SER A 244 -25.97 -14.64 9.12
C SER A 244 -24.44 -14.58 9.38
N GLY A 245 -24.02 -15.16 10.49
CA GLY A 245 -22.58 -15.21 10.84
C GLY A 245 -22.08 -14.02 11.65
N LEU A 246 -22.94 -13.06 11.99
CA LEU A 246 -22.56 -11.84 12.71
C LEU A 246 -23.40 -11.65 13.97
N TRP A 247 -22.74 -11.15 15.01
CA TRP A 247 -23.41 -10.60 16.18
C TRP A 247 -23.79 -9.14 15.92
N GLU A 248 -25.03 -8.91 15.48
CA GLU A 248 -25.58 -7.57 15.33
C GLU A 248 -25.87 -6.96 16.71
N PHE A 249 -25.75 -5.64 16.83
CA PHE A 249 -26.07 -4.89 18.04
C PHE A 249 -27.08 -3.81 17.71
N THR A 250 -28.30 -4.00 18.15
CA THR A 250 -29.48 -3.18 17.81
C THR A 250 -30.03 -2.45 19.03
N ASP A 251 -31.10 -1.66 18.85
CA ASP A 251 -31.75 -0.88 19.91
C ASP A 251 -30.75 -0.02 20.75
N ARG A 252 -29.77 0.55 20.07
CA ARG A 252 -28.62 1.24 20.66
C ARG A 252 -29.00 2.54 21.36
N THR A 253 -28.61 2.68 22.61
CA THR A 253 -28.73 3.92 23.39
C THR A 253 -27.40 4.22 24.07
N ASP A 254 -26.84 5.40 23.83
CA ASP A 254 -25.65 5.87 24.54
C ASP A 254 -26.03 6.21 25.99
N VAL A 255 -25.40 5.53 26.92
CA VAL A 255 -25.62 5.66 28.38
C VAL A 255 -24.31 6.03 29.08
N THR A 256 -23.33 6.55 28.36
CA THR A 256 -22.00 6.87 28.90
C THR A 256 -22.06 7.77 30.14
N ASP A 257 -22.94 8.76 30.14
CA ASP A 257 -23.14 9.71 31.25
C ASP A 257 -23.82 9.11 32.49
N GLN A 258 -24.33 7.89 32.39
CA GLN A 258 -24.91 7.15 33.51
C GLN A 258 -23.85 6.30 34.24
N HIS A 259 -22.62 6.25 33.73
CA HIS A 259 -21.54 5.42 34.25
C HIS A 259 -20.29 6.24 34.55
N THR A 260 -19.51 5.81 35.54
CA THR A 260 -18.20 6.39 35.81
C THR A 260 -17.17 5.79 34.88
N VAL A 261 -16.52 6.65 34.10
CA VAL A 261 -15.40 6.30 33.21
C VAL A 261 -14.13 6.99 33.71
N THR A 262 -13.15 6.23 34.13
CA THR A 262 -11.88 6.73 34.66
C THR A 262 -10.74 6.25 33.77
N VAL A 263 -10.02 7.20 33.14
CA VAL A 263 -8.81 6.92 32.37
C VAL A 263 -7.59 7.27 33.22
N SER A 264 -6.58 6.38 33.24
CA SER A 264 -5.34 6.61 33.97
C SER A 264 -4.60 7.85 33.47
N GLU A 265 -3.75 8.43 34.32
CA GLU A 265 -2.98 9.65 34.01
C GLU A 265 -2.07 9.47 32.80
N ASP A 266 -1.47 8.30 32.65
CA ASP A 266 -0.62 7.92 31.53
C ASP A 266 -1.38 7.56 30.25
N GLY A 267 -2.71 7.51 30.32
CA GLY A 267 -3.56 7.13 29.19
C GLY A 267 -3.42 5.68 28.73
N GLN A 268 -2.88 4.78 29.58
CA GLN A 268 -2.62 3.37 29.26
C GLN A 268 -3.67 2.40 29.77
N SER A 269 -4.61 2.86 30.62
CA SER A 269 -5.73 2.04 31.12
C SER A 269 -6.97 2.88 31.35
N PHE A 270 -8.13 2.23 31.35
CA PHE A 270 -9.37 2.81 31.84
C PHE A 270 -10.17 1.82 32.65
N VAL A 271 -11.06 2.35 33.49
CA VAL A 271 -12.05 1.59 34.26
C VAL A 271 -13.42 2.18 33.98
N ILE A 272 -14.42 1.31 33.77
CA ILE A 272 -15.83 1.69 33.68
C ILE A 272 -16.59 0.96 34.76
N GLU A 273 -17.33 1.72 35.60
CA GLU A 273 -18.23 1.19 36.60
C GLU A 273 -19.63 1.02 35.98
N LEU A 274 -20.03 -0.22 35.69
CA LEU A 274 -21.33 -0.53 35.11
C LEU A 274 -22.43 -0.70 36.15
N GLY A 275 -22.05 -1.07 37.39
CA GLY A 275 -23.01 -1.40 38.45
C GLY A 275 -23.63 -2.78 38.24
N ASP A 276 -24.86 -2.96 38.76
CA ASP A 276 -25.56 -4.21 38.60
C ASP A 276 -26.06 -4.41 37.17
N ILE A 277 -25.81 -5.60 36.63
CA ILE A 277 -26.24 -6.04 35.30
C ILE A 277 -27.25 -7.16 35.48
N THR A 278 -28.41 -7.06 34.86
CA THR A 278 -29.44 -8.10 34.85
C THR A 278 -29.37 -8.90 33.52
N GLU A 279 -30.10 -10.00 33.46
CA GLU A 279 -30.27 -10.79 32.22
C GLU A 279 -30.79 -9.99 31.01
N ASN A 280 -31.42 -8.83 31.26
CA ASN A 280 -31.98 -7.96 30.23
C ASN A 280 -31.01 -6.84 29.79
N ASP A 281 -29.87 -6.72 30.47
CA ASP A 281 -28.91 -5.67 30.21
C ASP A 281 -27.74 -6.19 29.37
N GLN A 282 -27.62 -5.67 28.17
CA GLN A 282 -26.52 -5.95 27.28
C GLN A 282 -25.81 -4.65 26.86
N TYR A 283 -24.49 -4.66 26.87
CA TYR A 283 -23.69 -3.47 26.59
C TYR A 283 -22.65 -3.72 25.51
N ARG A 284 -22.33 -2.65 24.79
CA ARG A 284 -21.13 -2.53 23.96
C ARG A 284 -20.36 -1.30 24.42
N ILE A 285 -19.09 -1.49 24.74
CA ILE A 285 -18.15 -0.39 24.94
C ILE A 285 -17.41 -0.20 23.65
N GLU A 286 -17.41 1.03 23.10
CA GLU A 286 -16.70 1.41 21.89
C GLU A 286 -15.70 2.50 22.25
N TYR A 287 -14.47 2.40 21.72
CA TYR A 287 -13.43 3.39 21.99
C TYR A 287 -12.29 3.30 20.97
N ASN A 288 -11.51 4.37 20.90
CA ASN A 288 -10.34 4.47 20.04
C ASN A 288 -9.07 4.70 20.86
N VAL A 289 -7.97 4.23 20.29
CA VAL A 289 -6.61 4.44 20.77
C VAL A 289 -5.81 5.13 19.67
N GLN A 290 -5.06 6.17 20.03
CA GLN A 290 -4.16 6.87 19.12
C GLN A 290 -2.74 6.36 19.31
N ALA A 291 -2.14 5.78 18.26
CA ALA A 291 -0.71 5.52 18.20
C ALA A 291 0.03 6.80 17.77
N ASN A 292 1.17 7.09 18.42
CA ASN A 292 2.02 8.24 18.12
C ASN A 292 3.04 7.94 17.00
N TYR A 293 2.87 6.81 16.32
CA TYR A 293 3.68 6.34 15.21
C TYR A 293 2.79 5.59 14.21
N SER A 294 3.32 5.25 13.05
CA SER A 294 2.63 4.38 12.10
C SER A 294 3.03 2.93 12.34
N PRO A 295 2.16 2.09 12.89
CA PRO A 295 2.45 0.68 13.08
C PRO A 295 2.81 -0.02 11.77
N ALA A 296 3.81 -0.89 11.82
CA ALA A 296 4.27 -1.62 10.65
C ALA A 296 3.39 -2.83 10.34
N ASP A 297 3.37 -3.24 9.07
CA ASP A 297 2.71 -4.48 8.67
C ASP A 297 3.24 -5.68 9.47
N GLY A 298 2.33 -6.48 10.02
CA GLY A 298 2.64 -7.63 10.87
C GLY A 298 2.92 -7.30 12.34
N GLU A 299 2.92 -6.04 12.75
CA GLU A 299 3.06 -5.65 14.16
C GLU A 299 1.87 -6.10 14.96
N VAL A 300 2.11 -6.65 16.16
CA VAL A 300 1.07 -7.16 17.06
C VAL A 300 0.86 -6.18 18.21
N LEU A 301 -0.34 -5.64 18.29
CA LEU A 301 -0.75 -4.67 19.31
C LEU A 301 -1.71 -5.32 20.30
N ASN A 302 -1.22 -5.60 21.48
CA ASN A 302 -1.99 -6.30 22.53
C ASN A 302 -2.74 -5.30 23.41
N ASN A 303 -3.99 -5.60 23.70
CA ASN A 303 -4.85 -4.79 24.56
C ASN A 303 -5.79 -5.70 25.34
N ASP A 304 -5.63 -5.74 26.66
CA ASP A 304 -6.31 -6.67 27.53
C ASP A 304 -7.54 -6.02 28.18
N ALA A 305 -8.57 -6.82 28.42
CA ALA A 305 -9.75 -6.40 29.16
C ALA A 305 -10.16 -7.40 30.21
N VAL A 306 -10.66 -6.91 31.35
CA VAL A 306 -11.13 -7.70 32.46
C VAL A 306 -12.54 -7.26 32.85
N LEU A 307 -13.47 -8.21 32.87
CA LEU A 307 -14.78 -8.03 33.51
C LEU A 307 -14.72 -8.51 34.97
N LYS A 308 -15.05 -7.63 35.89
CA LYS A 308 -15.13 -7.93 37.34
C LYS A 308 -16.56 -7.82 37.86
N GLY A 309 -16.85 -8.56 38.88
CA GLY A 309 -18.05 -8.41 39.70
C GLY A 309 -17.70 -8.46 41.18
N LYS A 310 -18.20 -7.53 41.97
CA LYS A 310 -17.83 -7.33 43.38
C LYS A 310 -16.32 -7.28 43.63
N GLY A 311 -15.59 -6.60 42.74
CA GLY A 311 -14.15 -6.46 42.79
C GLY A 311 -13.33 -7.72 42.44
N LYS A 312 -13.99 -8.82 42.06
CA LYS A 312 -13.32 -10.06 41.64
C LYS A 312 -13.39 -10.25 40.14
N ALA A 313 -12.29 -10.68 39.53
CA ALA A 313 -12.25 -10.99 38.09
C ALA A 313 -13.19 -12.17 37.76
N ILE A 314 -14.08 -11.96 36.80
CA ILE A 314 -15.01 -12.98 36.29
C ILE A 314 -14.50 -13.50 34.93
N LYS A 315 -14.10 -12.61 34.04
CA LYS A 315 -13.56 -12.94 32.72
C LYS A 315 -12.39 -12.03 32.39
N TYR A 316 -11.40 -12.60 31.72
CA TYR A 316 -10.23 -11.93 31.20
C TYR A 316 -10.13 -12.22 29.71
N VAL A 317 -9.84 -11.20 28.92
CA VAL A 317 -9.66 -11.31 27.46
C VAL A 317 -8.39 -10.61 27.06
N GLU A 318 -7.49 -11.34 26.43
CA GLU A 318 -6.34 -10.81 25.71
C GLU A 318 -6.74 -10.61 24.24
N GLN A 319 -6.64 -9.39 23.76
CA GLN A 319 -6.89 -9.07 22.37
C GLN A 319 -5.59 -8.68 21.68
N SER A 320 -5.20 -9.50 20.73
CA SER A 320 -4.10 -9.18 19.81
C SER A 320 -4.66 -8.64 18.49
N THR A 321 -4.34 -7.40 18.19
CA THR A 321 -4.66 -6.80 16.90
C THR A 321 -3.40 -6.86 16.05
N VAL A 322 -3.44 -7.63 14.97
CA VAL A 322 -2.35 -7.69 14.00
C VAL A 322 -2.56 -6.58 12.97
N VAL A 323 -1.55 -5.75 12.82
CA VAL A 323 -1.56 -4.67 11.82
C VAL A 323 -1.42 -5.27 10.43
N GLN A 324 -2.36 -4.98 9.56
CA GLN A 324 -2.39 -5.47 8.18
C GLN A 324 -2.42 -4.30 7.22
N VAL A 325 -1.27 -3.98 6.65
CA VAL A 325 -1.09 -2.88 5.71
C VAL A 325 -0.67 -3.46 4.37
N ALA A 326 -1.48 -3.24 3.34
CA ALA A 326 -1.09 -3.56 1.97
C ALA A 326 0.10 -2.71 1.55
N GLY A 327 0.92 -3.23 0.70
CA GLY A 327 2.11 -2.52 0.25
C GLY A 327 2.76 -3.16 -0.96
N GLY A 328 3.70 -2.43 -1.50
CA GLY A 328 4.51 -2.90 -2.59
C GLY A 328 5.77 -2.08 -2.75
N SER A 329 6.74 -2.68 -3.38
CA SER A 329 8.00 -2.02 -3.70
C SER A 329 8.49 -2.44 -5.07
N GLY A 330 9.49 -1.71 -5.56
CA GLY A 330 10.15 -2.05 -6.79
C GLY A 330 11.45 -1.30 -6.96
N VAL A 331 12.12 -1.60 -8.04
CA VAL A 331 13.36 -0.95 -8.46
C VAL A 331 13.30 -0.68 -9.95
N GLY A 332 13.52 0.57 -10.32
CA GLY A 332 13.78 0.98 -11.68
C GLY A 332 15.22 1.48 -11.80
N TYR A 333 15.73 1.54 -13.03
CA TYR A 333 17.13 1.82 -13.28
C TYR A 333 17.32 3.01 -14.23
N VAL A 334 18.40 3.73 -13.97
CA VAL A 334 18.94 4.73 -14.89
C VAL A 334 20.26 4.24 -15.47
N PHE A 335 20.59 4.70 -16.65
CA PHE A 335 21.72 4.24 -17.44
C PHE A 335 22.72 5.37 -17.70
N THR A 336 23.95 5.00 -17.97
CA THR A 336 25.06 5.94 -18.15
C THR A 336 25.77 5.68 -19.48
N ILE A 337 26.01 6.75 -20.25
CA ILE A 337 26.89 6.73 -21.40
C ILE A 337 28.19 7.43 -21.04
N ASN A 338 29.31 6.74 -21.23
CA ASN A 338 30.64 7.30 -21.15
C ASN A 338 31.19 7.48 -22.54
N ILE A 339 31.71 8.67 -22.84
CA ILE A 339 32.48 8.96 -24.06
C ILE A 339 33.94 9.05 -23.63
N HIS A 340 34.78 8.31 -24.30
CA HIS A 340 36.25 8.41 -24.19
C HIS A 340 36.81 8.92 -25.51
N LYS A 341 37.24 10.16 -25.49
CA LYS A 341 37.79 10.85 -26.65
C LYS A 341 39.31 10.73 -26.68
N VAL A 342 39.83 10.17 -27.73
CA VAL A 342 41.27 9.95 -27.93
C VAL A 342 41.72 10.43 -29.30
N ASP A 343 43.03 10.62 -29.45
CA ASP A 343 43.63 10.83 -30.75
C ASP A 343 44.08 9.50 -31.41
N ASP A 344 44.70 9.59 -32.57
CA ASP A 344 45.24 8.46 -33.34
C ASP A 344 46.42 7.74 -32.64
N GLU A 345 47.02 8.34 -31.61
CA GLU A 345 48.04 7.76 -30.75
C GLU A 345 47.44 7.25 -29.40
N ASN A 346 46.12 7.21 -29.33
CA ASN A 346 45.38 6.80 -28.12
C ASN A 346 45.61 7.72 -26.90
N GLN A 347 45.95 9.00 -27.15
CA GLN A 347 46.08 9.99 -26.07
C GLN A 347 44.73 10.69 -25.86
N PRO A 348 44.39 11.06 -24.59
CA PRO A 348 43.13 11.72 -24.29
C PRO A 348 43.02 13.09 -24.97
N VAL A 349 41.85 13.41 -25.54
CA VAL A 349 41.54 14.67 -26.18
C VAL A 349 40.52 15.46 -25.36
N ALA A 350 40.98 16.55 -24.74
CA ALA A 350 40.12 17.48 -23.99
C ALA A 350 39.49 18.52 -24.92
N GLY A 351 38.33 19.04 -24.54
CA GLY A 351 37.68 20.16 -25.24
C GLY A 351 36.85 19.77 -26.47
N ALA A 352 36.68 18.49 -26.78
CA ALA A 352 35.76 18.03 -27.81
C ALA A 352 34.31 18.11 -27.30
N LYS A 353 33.43 18.71 -28.12
CA LYS A 353 32.02 18.92 -27.76
C LYS A 353 31.12 17.92 -28.46
N PHE A 354 30.28 17.24 -27.68
CA PHE A 354 29.33 16.25 -28.16
C PHE A 354 27.90 16.63 -27.84
N LYS A 355 27.02 16.43 -28.82
CA LYS A 355 25.57 16.46 -28.66
C LYS A 355 25.06 15.03 -28.50
N VAL A 356 24.26 14.80 -27.49
CA VAL A 356 23.61 13.50 -27.19
C VAL A 356 22.13 13.61 -27.47
N VAL A 357 21.60 12.74 -28.34
CA VAL A 357 20.20 12.74 -28.76
C VAL A 357 19.61 11.37 -28.56
N ARG A 358 18.42 11.29 -27.91
CA ARG A 358 17.60 10.08 -27.85
C ARG A 358 16.91 9.89 -29.20
N GLN A 359 17.16 8.77 -29.88
CA GLN A 359 16.70 8.58 -31.27
C GLN A 359 15.17 8.46 -31.36
N ALA A 360 14.52 7.79 -30.41
CA ALA A 360 13.09 7.47 -30.49
C ALA A 360 12.17 8.68 -30.64
N ASN A 361 12.56 9.83 -30.08
CA ASN A 361 11.76 11.06 -30.07
C ASN A 361 12.55 12.30 -30.49
N ASN A 362 13.78 12.14 -30.97
CA ASN A 362 14.71 13.21 -31.31
C ASN A 362 15.01 14.20 -30.16
N GLN A 363 14.85 13.73 -28.92
CA GLN A 363 15.11 14.54 -27.73
C GLN A 363 16.59 14.81 -27.57
N VAL A 364 16.98 16.08 -27.56
CA VAL A 364 18.34 16.48 -27.18
C VAL A 364 18.47 16.31 -25.65
N ILE A 365 19.33 15.39 -25.24
CA ILE A 365 19.66 15.17 -23.81
C ILE A 365 20.54 16.31 -23.31
N GLY A 366 21.54 16.70 -24.11
CA GLY A 366 22.43 17.79 -23.79
C GLY A 366 23.62 17.88 -24.73
N GLU A 367 24.45 18.91 -24.52
CA GLU A 367 25.76 19.07 -25.11
C GLU A 367 26.79 19.03 -23.98
N TYR A 368 27.88 18.30 -24.22
CA TYR A 368 28.90 17.99 -23.22
C TYR A 368 30.27 18.16 -23.81
N VAL A 369 31.25 18.55 -22.99
CA VAL A 369 32.63 18.79 -23.40
C VAL A 369 33.53 17.80 -22.67
N THR A 370 34.48 17.19 -23.38
CA THR A 370 35.45 16.27 -22.79
C THR A 370 36.37 16.98 -21.82
N ASP A 371 36.62 16.34 -20.68
CA ASP A 371 37.54 16.82 -19.65
C ASP A 371 39.02 16.60 -20.04
N ALA A 372 39.94 16.91 -19.13
CA ALA A 372 41.36 16.73 -19.29
C ALA A 372 41.79 15.27 -19.58
N ALA A 373 40.97 14.31 -19.16
CA ALA A 373 41.17 12.89 -19.42
C ALA A 373 40.47 12.40 -20.71
N GLY A 374 39.88 13.31 -21.49
CA GLY A 374 39.12 12.99 -22.70
C GLY A 374 37.77 12.36 -22.43
N LYS A 375 37.17 12.57 -21.24
CA LYS A 375 35.98 11.86 -20.82
C LYS A 375 34.75 12.77 -20.72
N ILE A 376 33.60 12.21 -21.09
CA ILE A 376 32.25 12.69 -20.77
C ILE A 376 31.49 11.56 -20.12
N THR A 377 30.74 11.88 -19.05
CA THR A 377 29.81 10.95 -18.41
C THR A 377 28.42 11.55 -18.43
N VAL A 378 27.46 10.87 -19.09
CA VAL A 378 26.06 11.27 -19.17
C VAL A 378 25.24 10.26 -18.38
N THR A 379 24.65 10.69 -17.26
CA THR A 379 23.91 9.85 -16.31
C THR A 379 22.40 10.11 -16.40
N GLY A 380 21.61 9.28 -15.73
CA GLY A 380 20.16 9.46 -15.62
C GLY A 380 19.39 9.16 -16.90
N LEU A 381 19.95 8.36 -17.80
CA LEU A 381 19.36 8.01 -19.07
C LEU A 381 18.40 6.80 -18.94
N LEU A 382 17.44 6.75 -19.84
CA LEU A 382 16.66 5.53 -20.07
C LEU A 382 17.50 4.54 -20.90
N LYS A 383 17.21 3.25 -20.77
CA LYS A 383 17.74 2.20 -21.64
C LYS A 383 17.10 2.31 -23.02
N ASP A 384 17.78 2.97 -23.94
CA ASP A 384 17.26 3.26 -25.28
C ASP A 384 18.42 3.46 -26.27
N LYS A 385 18.08 3.76 -27.51
CA LYS A 385 19.06 4.12 -28.55
C LYS A 385 19.36 5.61 -28.49
N TYR A 386 20.66 5.93 -28.51
CA TYR A 386 21.17 7.32 -28.53
C TYR A 386 22.14 7.52 -29.67
N ILE A 387 22.19 8.75 -30.15
CA ILE A 387 23.13 9.22 -31.16
C ILE A 387 24.06 10.24 -30.52
N LEU A 388 25.37 9.98 -30.64
CA LEU A 388 26.44 10.86 -30.17
C LEU A 388 27.04 11.54 -31.38
N THR A 389 26.89 12.86 -31.50
CA THR A 389 27.43 13.65 -32.61
C THR A 389 28.47 14.60 -32.06
N GLU A 390 29.68 14.55 -32.57
CA GLU A 390 30.69 15.58 -32.32
C GLU A 390 30.31 16.85 -33.05
N VAL A 391 30.12 17.95 -32.33
CA VAL A 391 29.70 19.25 -32.88
C VAL A 391 30.84 20.26 -32.91
N GLU A 392 31.91 20.03 -32.16
CA GLU A 392 33.11 20.87 -32.15
C GLU A 392 34.33 20.03 -31.75
N ALA A 393 35.38 20.10 -32.56
CA ALA A 393 36.70 19.54 -32.25
C ALA A 393 37.61 20.60 -31.63
N PRO A 394 38.45 20.26 -30.65
CA PRO A 394 39.45 21.21 -30.16
C PRO A 394 40.51 21.53 -31.20
N LYS A 395 41.15 22.69 -31.08
CA LYS A 395 42.19 23.15 -31.99
C LYS A 395 43.32 22.11 -32.14
N GLY A 396 43.69 21.82 -33.37
CA GLY A 396 44.74 20.87 -33.72
C GLY A 396 44.27 19.44 -33.95
N TYR A 397 42.94 19.24 -33.94
CA TYR A 397 42.30 17.95 -34.21
C TYR A 397 41.26 18.04 -35.32
N VAL A 398 41.16 16.98 -36.12
CA VAL A 398 40.13 16.84 -37.13
C VAL A 398 38.86 16.27 -36.50
N MET A 399 37.75 17.00 -36.68
CA MET A 399 36.45 16.58 -36.16
C MET A 399 36.01 15.23 -36.76
N ASN A 400 35.53 14.33 -35.93
CA ASN A 400 34.86 13.12 -36.37
C ASN A 400 33.43 13.46 -36.82
N ALA A 401 33.20 13.51 -38.11
CA ALA A 401 31.91 13.86 -38.70
C ALA A 401 30.89 12.71 -38.66
N ALA A 402 31.29 11.49 -38.29
CA ALA A 402 30.41 10.33 -38.20
C ALA A 402 29.71 10.29 -36.88
N ASP A 403 28.39 10.06 -36.88
CA ASP A 403 27.63 9.79 -35.70
C ASP A 403 28.04 8.45 -35.07
N THR A 404 28.11 8.42 -33.75
CA THR A 404 28.32 7.19 -32.99
C THR A 404 26.99 6.75 -32.38
N GLU A 405 26.54 5.54 -32.72
CA GLU A 405 25.33 4.95 -32.18
C GLU A 405 25.60 4.23 -30.85
N VAL A 406 24.70 4.41 -29.92
CA VAL A 406 24.54 3.61 -28.67
C VAL A 406 23.22 2.88 -28.75
N ASN A 407 23.25 1.57 -28.87
CA ASN A 407 22.05 0.75 -28.87
C ASN A 407 21.66 0.35 -27.43
N ALA A 408 20.37 0.07 -27.19
CA ALA A 408 19.90 -0.38 -25.89
C ALA A 408 20.63 -1.64 -25.40
N THR A 409 21.05 -2.50 -26.32
CA THR A 409 21.79 -3.73 -26.03
C THR A 409 23.28 -3.52 -25.71
N ASP A 410 23.81 -2.31 -25.93
CA ASP A 410 25.23 -2.00 -25.65
C ASP A 410 25.47 -1.77 -24.15
N PHE A 411 24.43 -1.45 -23.38
CA PHE A 411 24.55 -1.26 -21.94
C PHE A 411 24.86 -2.58 -21.22
N GLY A 412 25.92 -2.59 -20.43
CA GLY A 412 26.35 -3.74 -19.65
C GLY A 412 25.51 -3.97 -18.39
N ALA A 413 25.88 -4.99 -17.63
CA ALA A 413 25.24 -5.34 -16.35
C ALA A 413 25.36 -4.21 -15.30
N ASP A 414 26.39 -3.39 -15.38
CA ASP A 414 26.60 -2.18 -14.56
C ASP A 414 25.74 -0.97 -15.02
N LYS A 415 24.88 -1.16 -16.04
CA LYS A 415 24.01 -0.15 -16.64
C LYS A 415 24.76 1.02 -17.24
N SER A 416 25.94 0.75 -17.76
CA SER A 416 26.77 1.72 -18.47
C SER A 416 27.26 1.18 -19.81
N VAL A 417 27.65 2.10 -20.69
CA VAL A 417 28.34 1.82 -21.92
C VAL A 417 29.44 2.85 -22.09
N THR A 418 30.57 2.44 -22.63
CA THR A 418 31.67 3.34 -23.02
C THR A 418 31.88 3.28 -24.52
N LYS A 419 31.87 4.43 -25.18
CA LYS A 419 32.23 4.59 -26.59
C LYS A 419 33.54 5.36 -26.70
N THR A 420 34.54 4.75 -27.33
CA THR A 420 35.80 5.40 -27.66
C THR A 420 35.73 6.01 -29.06
N ILE A 421 35.95 7.31 -29.14
CA ILE A 421 35.85 8.08 -30.41
C ILE A 421 37.17 8.76 -30.68
N VAL A 422 37.67 8.57 -31.88
CA VAL A 422 39.03 9.04 -32.30
C VAL A 422 38.93 10.30 -33.13
N ASN A 423 39.75 11.33 -32.81
CA ASN A 423 40.06 12.46 -33.66
C ASN A 423 41.54 12.42 -34.01
N PRO A 424 41.90 12.28 -35.28
CA PRO A 424 43.30 12.41 -35.67
C PRO A 424 43.79 13.84 -35.49
N LYS A 425 45.08 13.99 -35.22
CA LYS A 425 45.73 15.30 -35.22
C LYS A 425 45.72 15.91 -36.62
N GLU A 426 45.57 17.24 -36.70
CA GLU A 426 45.73 17.96 -37.94
C GLU A 426 47.16 17.76 -38.48
N GLN A 427 47.28 17.38 -39.76
CA GLN A 427 48.59 17.28 -40.41
C GLN A 427 49.13 18.67 -40.65
N THR A 428 50.22 19.03 -40.00
CA THR A 428 50.99 20.21 -40.32
C THR A 428 51.73 19.95 -41.64
N THR A 429 51.21 20.47 -42.77
CA THR A 429 51.97 20.55 -44.01
C THR A 429 53.08 21.54 -43.79
N THR A 430 54.31 21.09 -43.52
CA THR A 430 55.52 21.87 -43.64
C THR A 430 55.79 22.05 -45.15
N THR A 431 55.37 23.17 -45.70
CA THR A 431 55.86 23.62 -47.00
C THR A 431 57.35 24.01 -46.83
N SER A 432 58.22 23.09 -47.17
CA SER A 432 59.61 23.42 -47.31
C SER A 432 59.74 24.34 -48.55
N THR A 433 60.05 25.61 -48.32
CA THR A 433 60.52 26.58 -49.32
C THR A 433 61.97 26.31 -49.63
#